data_190b5b4b476f9894986d0ab970468a2c
#
_entry.id   190b5b4b476f9894986d0ab970468a2c
#
_cell.length_a   1.000
_cell.length_b   1.000
_cell.length_c   1.000
_cell.angle_alpha   90.00
_cell.angle_beta   90.00
_cell.angle_gamma   90.00
#
_symmetry.space_group_name_H-M   'P 1'
#
loop_
_entity.id
_entity.type
_entity.pdbx_description
1 polymer ?
#
loop_
_entity_poly.entity_id
_entity_poly.type
_entity_poly.pdbx_seq_one_letter_code
_entity_poly.pdbx_strand_id
1 'polypeptide(L)'
;MATIAITSLPVATAAAVTDVLPIVQSGTTKQVTNALLFTNSTMVTPNIGVATGTSLTATGAIVSTGTAGVGYATGAGGAVTQLTSRTTSVTINKRCGAITMFSAAGSATAATFTVVNSTIGANDVIILNQASGTNLYDLLVTSVVSGGFNITFLTTGGVATDAPVINFAVIDGVAA
;
A
#
# COMPACT_ATOMS: atom_id res chain seq x y z
N MET A 1 6.85 57.59 -3.39
CA MET A 1 6.56 56.20 -3.78
C MET A 1 5.09 55.94 -3.53
N ALA A 2 4.35 55.45 -4.53
CA ALA A 2 2.97 55.05 -4.34
C ALA A 2 2.94 53.74 -3.50
N THR A 3 2.22 53.75 -2.38
CA THR A 3 1.98 52.58 -1.58
C THR A 3 0.76 51.86 -2.12
N ILE A 4 0.93 50.63 -2.62
CA ILE A 4 -0.18 49.79 -3.03
C ILE A 4 -0.54 48.90 -1.85
N ALA A 5 -1.82 48.90 -1.42
CA ALA A 5 -2.29 48.00 -0.42
C ALA A 5 -2.21 46.53 -0.92
N ILE A 6 -1.85 45.60 -0.07
CA ILE A 6 -1.74 44.16 -0.41
C ILE A 6 -3.04 43.64 -1.02
N THR A 7 -4.17 44.12 -0.56
CA THR A 7 -5.51 43.77 -1.06
C THR A 7 -5.80 44.28 -2.48
N SER A 8 -4.98 45.21 -2.99
CA SER A 8 -5.12 45.77 -4.33
C SER A 8 -4.13 45.17 -5.34
N LEU A 9 -3.35 44.18 -4.94
CA LEU A 9 -2.47 43.46 -5.85
C LEU A 9 -3.27 42.47 -6.74
N PRO A 10 -2.87 42.27 -7.99
CA PRO A 10 -3.46 41.25 -8.83
C PRO A 10 -3.37 39.89 -8.18
N VAL A 11 -4.43 39.08 -8.33
CA VAL A 11 -4.44 37.70 -7.83
C VAL A 11 -3.53 36.86 -8.70
N ALA A 12 -2.59 36.13 -8.07
CA ALA A 12 -1.76 35.16 -8.76
C ALA A 12 -2.59 33.97 -9.26
N THR A 13 -2.44 33.58 -10.52
CA THR A 13 -3.14 32.48 -11.16
C THR A 13 -2.39 31.16 -10.99
N ALA A 14 -1.10 31.21 -10.71
CA ALA A 14 -0.24 30.07 -10.41
C ALA A 14 0.91 30.53 -9.52
N ALA A 15 1.49 29.60 -8.73
CA ALA A 15 2.67 29.84 -7.94
C ALA A 15 3.85 29.02 -8.48
N ALA A 16 4.97 29.67 -8.81
CA ALA A 16 6.22 29.03 -9.18
C ALA A 16 7.14 28.86 -7.95
N VAL A 17 8.07 27.93 -8.01
CA VAL A 17 9.06 27.73 -6.93
C VAL A 17 9.98 28.93 -6.71
N THR A 18 10.13 29.80 -7.74
CA THR A 18 10.92 31.02 -7.73
C THR A 18 10.15 32.24 -7.25
N ASP A 19 8.83 32.16 -7.11
CA ASP A 19 8.02 33.27 -6.61
C ASP A 19 8.40 33.58 -5.17
N VAL A 20 8.33 34.87 -4.82
CA VAL A 20 8.78 35.36 -3.53
C VAL A 20 7.65 35.99 -2.73
N LEU A 21 7.69 35.75 -1.41
CA LEU A 21 6.83 36.38 -0.42
C LEU A 21 7.67 37.31 0.46
N PRO A 22 7.24 38.54 0.75
CA PRO A 22 7.92 39.39 1.73
C PRO A 22 7.64 38.84 3.16
N ILE A 23 8.70 38.73 3.94
CA ILE A 23 8.62 38.38 5.38
C ILE A 23 9.41 39.38 6.20
N VAL A 24 9.08 39.54 7.47
CA VAL A 24 9.90 40.27 8.44
C VAL A 24 10.67 39.25 9.30
N GLN A 25 11.98 39.26 9.19
CA GLN A 25 12.86 38.41 9.96
C GLN A 25 13.88 39.25 10.73
N SER A 26 13.89 39.18 12.06
CA SER A 26 14.74 39.97 12.95
C SER A 26 14.63 41.47 12.71
N GLY A 27 13.40 41.96 12.52
CA GLY A 27 13.12 43.40 12.28
C GLY A 27 13.45 43.89 10.86
N THR A 28 13.91 43.05 9.96
CA THR A 28 14.26 43.39 8.57
C THR A 28 13.31 42.71 7.59
N THR A 29 12.80 43.47 6.61
CA THR A 29 12.00 42.89 5.53
C THR A 29 12.92 42.12 4.58
N LYS A 30 12.61 40.83 4.36
CA LYS A 30 13.33 39.92 3.47
C LYS A 30 12.36 39.26 2.50
N GLN A 31 12.91 38.64 1.46
CA GLN A 31 12.16 37.77 0.55
C GLN A 31 12.34 36.32 0.97
N VAL A 32 11.26 35.55 0.91
CA VAL A 32 11.31 34.09 0.99
C VAL A 32 10.72 33.51 -0.29
N THR A 33 11.41 32.59 -0.92
CA THR A 33 10.88 31.86 -2.08
C THR A 33 9.91 30.77 -1.66
N ASN A 34 8.96 30.43 -2.54
CA ASN A 34 8.09 29.27 -2.31
C ASN A 34 8.92 28.01 -2.06
N ALA A 35 10.03 27.81 -2.76
CA ALA A 35 10.95 26.72 -2.51
C ALA A 35 11.43 26.70 -1.05
N LEU A 36 11.91 27.82 -0.53
CA LEU A 36 12.42 27.91 0.86
C LEU A 36 11.29 27.73 1.89
N LEU A 37 10.08 28.23 1.58
CA LEU A 37 8.93 28.11 2.49
C LEU A 37 8.51 26.65 2.70
N PHE A 38 8.63 25.80 1.66
CA PHE A 38 8.19 24.39 1.70
C PHE A 38 9.35 23.38 1.80
N THR A 39 10.61 23.81 1.61
CA THR A 39 11.78 22.96 1.79
C THR A 39 12.24 22.99 3.25
N ASN A 40 12.32 21.83 3.89
CA ASN A 40 12.72 21.66 5.30
C ASN A 40 11.88 22.47 6.30
N SER A 41 10.65 22.84 5.94
CA SER A 41 9.77 23.56 6.88
C SER A 41 9.22 22.61 7.93
N THR A 42 9.33 23.03 9.21
CA THR A 42 8.62 22.35 10.32
C THR A 42 7.22 22.91 10.37
N MET A 43 6.24 22.10 9.97
CA MET A 43 4.83 22.45 10.11
C MET A 43 4.29 21.90 11.42
N VAL A 44 3.77 22.76 12.28
CA VAL A 44 3.08 22.34 13.51
C VAL A 44 1.62 22.09 13.16
N THR A 45 1.14 20.86 13.34
CA THR A 45 -0.26 20.42 13.07
C THR A 45 -0.76 20.77 11.65
N PRO A 46 -0.03 20.38 10.57
CA PRO A 46 -0.49 20.69 9.22
C PRO A 46 -1.77 19.93 8.90
N ASN A 47 -2.78 20.63 8.39
CA ASN A 47 -3.92 19.97 7.75
C ASN A 47 -3.60 19.82 6.26
N ILE A 48 -3.09 18.65 5.88
CA ILE A 48 -2.75 18.31 4.51
C ILE A 48 -3.94 17.52 3.93
N GLY A 49 -4.82 18.12 3.17
CA GLY A 49 -5.96 17.42 2.56
C GLY A 49 -5.55 16.12 1.84
N VAL A 50 -5.72 16.03 0.53
CA VAL A 50 -5.18 14.90 -0.25
C VAL A 50 -3.71 15.19 -0.57
N ALA A 51 -2.79 14.48 0.09
CA ALA A 51 -1.37 14.56 -0.22
C ALA A 51 -1.03 13.54 -1.34
N THR A 52 -0.47 14.03 -2.44
CA THR A 52 0.11 13.19 -3.50
C THR A 52 1.62 13.31 -3.47
N GLY A 53 2.33 12.21 -3.35
CA GLY A 53 3.79 12.18 -3.28
C GLY A 53 4.34 10.80 -3.65
N THR A 54 5.64 10.73 -3.92
CA THR A 54 6.31 9.47 -4.22
C THR A 54 6.63 8.65 -2.97
N SER A 55 6.74 9.31 -1.81
CA SER A 55 6.99 8.67 -0.51
C SER A 55 6.51 9.54 0.64
N LEU A 56 6.15 8.90 1.74
CA LEU A 56 5.90 9.50 3.04
C LEU A 56 6.79 8.79 4.06
N THR A 57 7.72 9.54 4.69
CA THR A 57 8.53 9.02 5.79
C THR A 57 7.99 9.54 7.11
N ALA A 58 7.59 8.65 8.01
CA ALA A 58 7.13 8.98 9.35
C ALA A 58 8.10 8.38 10.39
N THR A 59 8.54 9.18 11.35
CA THR A 59 9.35 8.73 12.50
C THR A 59 8.48 8.27 13.69
N GLY A 60 7.18 8.50 13.61
CA GLY A 60 6.18 8.06 14.57
C GLY A 60 5.11 7.18 13.93
N ALA A 61 4.06 6.86 14.68
CA ALA A 61 2.96 6.06 14.18
C ALA A 61 2.18 6.78 13.07
N ILE A 62 1.78 6.04 12.04
CA ILE A 62 0.79 6.47 11.05
C ILE A 62 -0.56 5.93 11.53
N VAL A 63 -1.45 6.82 11.97
CA VAL A 63 -2.75 6.46 12.56
C VAL A 63 -3.87 6.98 11.69
N SER A 64 -4.82 6.11 11.31
CA SER A 64 -6.09 6.50 10.72
C SER A 64 -7.16 6.55 11.81
N THR A 65 -7.72 7.73 12.06
CA THR A 65 -8.84 7.92 13.02
C THR A 65 -10.21 7.89 12.33
N GLY A 66 -10.23 7.83 10.99
CA GLY A 66 -11.45 7.72 10.21
C GLY A 66 -11.89 6.28 9.98
N THR A 67 -12.96 6.09 9.22
CA THR A 67 -13.52 4.78 8.87
C THR A 67 -12.79 4.09 7.71
N ALA A 68 -11.92 4.80 6.97
CA ALA A 68 -11.25 4.27 5.77
C ALA A 68 -10.01 3.40 6.05
N GLY A 69 -9.35 3.58 7.21
CA GLY A 69 -8.17 2.80 7.56
C GLY A 69 -6.92 3.11 6.71
N VAL A 70 -5.96 2.17 6.73
CA VAL A 70 -4.73 2.20 5.91
C VAL A 70 -4.74 0.96 5.02
N GLY A 71 -4.51 1.13 3.72
CA GLY A 71 -4.55 0.01 2.78
C GLY A 71 -4.16 0.38 1.36
N TYR A 72 -4.37 -0.55 0.45
CA TYR A 72 -4.13 -0.37 -0.98
C TYR A 72 -5.32 0.31 -1.66
N ALA A 73 -5.04 1.24 -2.58
CA ALA A 73 -6.07 1.90 -3.37
C ALA A 73 -6.64 0.98 -4.47
N THR A 74 -7.80 1.34 -5.00
CA THR A 74 -8.40 0.68 -6.16
C THR A 74 -7.41 0.63 -7.34
N GLY A 75 -7.27 -0.54 -7.97
CA GLY A 75 -6.34 -0.80 -9.08
C GLY A 75 -4.94 -1.28 -8.64
N ALA A 76 -4.60 -1.19 -7.34
CA ALA A 76 -3.33 -1.72 -6.84
C ALA A 76 -3.30 -3.26 -6.79
N GLY A 77 -4.46 -3.89 -6.67
CA GLY A 77 -4.62 -5.34 -6.59
C GLY A 77 -4.80 -6.03 -7.93
N GLY A 78 -4.89 -7.35 -7.89
CA GLY A 78 -5.17 -8.21 -9.02
C GLY A 78 -5.92 -9.48 -8.64
N ALA A 79 -6.28 -10.30 -9.63
CA ALA A 79 -6.88 -11.61 -9.41
C ALA A 79 -6.26 -12.64 -10.33
N VAL A 80 -6.15 -13.88 -9.87
CA VAL A 80 -5.66 -15.02 -10.65
C VAL A 80 -6.41 -16.29 -10.23
N THR A 81 -6.53 -17.24 -11.17
CA THR A 81 -7.18 -18.53 -10.92
C THR A 81 -6.22 -19.68 -11.23
N GLN A 82 -6.13 -20.67 -10.35
CA GLN A 82 -5.45 -21.93 -10.64
C GLN A 82 -6.28 -22.76 -11.64
N LEU A 83 -5.65 -23.21 -12.72
CA LEU A 83 -6.35 -23.87 -13.83
C LEU A 83 -6.24 -25.40 -13.83
N THR A 84 -5.23 -25.98 -13.19
CA THR A 84 -4.91 -27.40 -13.34
C THR A 84 -5.06 -28.19 -12.04
N SER A 85 -4.55 -27.67 -10.95
CA SER A 85 -4.63 -28.30 -9.61
C SER A 85 -4.41 -27.28 -8.51
N ARG A 86 -4.70 -27.64 -7.27
CA ARG A 86 -4.45 -26.81 -6.09
C ARG A 86 -2.96 -26.63 -5.76
N THR A 87 -2.09 -27.40 -6.37
CA THR A 87 -0.63 -27.26 -6.24
C THR A 87 0.03 -26.53 -7.42
N THR A 88 -0.77 -26.17 -8.44
CA THR A 88 -0.27 -25.41 -9.58
C THR A 88 0.10 -23.99 -9.14
N SER A 89 1.32 -23.55 -9.47
CA SER A 89 1.77 -22.18 -9.22
C SER A 89 0.93 -21.17 -10.01
N VAL A 90 0.80 -19.98 -9.44
CA VAL A 90 0.13 -18.84 -10.09
C VAL A 90 1.08 -17.66 -10.19
N THR A 91 0.85 -16.78 -11.18
CA THR A 91 1.62 -15.53 -11.32
C THR A 91 0.69 -14.35 -11.13
N ILE A 92 1.02 -13.46 -10.17
CA ILE A 92 0.29 -12.23 -9.91
C ILE A 92 1.26 -11.16 -9.40
N ASN A 93 1.71 -10.27 -10.30
CA ASN A 93 2.70 -9.21 -10.01
C ASN A 93 2.02 -7.98 -9.38
N LYS A 94 1.48 -8.14 -8.18
CA LYS A 94 0.73 -7.14 -7.42
C LYS A 94 1.01 -7.30 -5.92
N ARG A 95 0.97 -6.19 -5.18
CA ARG A 95 1.19 -6.19 -3.73
C ARG A 95 -0.04 -6.64 -2.92
N CYS A 96 -1.20 -6.76 -3.53
CA CYS A 96 -2.39 -7.37 -2.96
C CYS A 96 -3.22 -8.04 -4.05
N GLY A 97 -4.08 -8.98 -3.68
CA GLY A 97 -4.94 -9.60 -4.67
C GLY A 97 -5.70 -10.80 -4.16
N ALA A 98 -6.43 -11.43 -5.09
CA ALA A 98 -7.25 -12.61 -4.88
C ALA A 98 -6.75 -13.78 -5.72
N ILE A 99 -6.62 -14.94 -5.12
CA ILE A 99 -6.25 -16.19 -5.78
C ILE A 99 -7.45 -17.13 -5.67
N THR A 100 -8.10 -17.45 -6.78
CA THR A 100 -9.12 -18.51 -6.83
C THR A 100 -8.40 -19.83 -7.00
N MET A 101 -8.52 -20.71 -6.02
CA MET A 101 -7.91 -22.04 -6.08
C MET A 101 -8.66 -22.94 -7.06
N PHE A 102 -7.96 -23.94 -7.60
CA PHE A 102 -8.58 -24.97 -8.42
C PHE A 102 -9.69 -25.71 -7.63
N SER A 103 -10.81 -25.97 -8.31
CA SER A 103 -11.95 -26.68 -7.72
C SER A 103 -11.59 -28.13 -7.44
N ALA A 104 -11.57 -28.53 -6.19
CA ALA A 104 -11.29 -29.90 -5.74
C ALA A 104 -11.90 -30.16 -4.36
N ALA A 105 -11.98 -31.42 -3.95
CA ALA A 105 -12.41 -31.79 -2.62
C ALA A 105 -11.44 -31.29 -1.54
N GLY A 106 -11.96 -30.97 -0.38
CA GLY A 106 -11.17 -30.63 0.79
C GLY A 106 -10.29 -31.80 1.23
N SER A 107 -9.12 -31.52 1.80
CA SER A 107 -8.19 -32.52 2.32
C SER A 107 -7.49 -32.00 3.58
N ALA A 108 -7.44 -32.85 4.63
CA ALA A 108 -6.66 -32.56 5.83
C ALA A 108 -5.14 -32.75 5.61
N THR A 109 -4.73 -33.30 4.46
CA THR A 109 -3.30 -33.39 4.10
C THR A 109 -2.84 -32.05 3.55
N ALA A 110 -1.79 -31.50 4.14
CA ALA A 110 -1.21 -30.23 3.70
C ALA A 110 -0.69 -30.32 2.26
N ALA A 111 -0.97 -29.30 1.48
CA ALA A 111 -0.46 -29.12 0.13
C ALA A 111 0.07 -27.69 -0.04
N THR A 112 1.00 -27.48 -0.96
CA THR A 112 1.67 -26.20 -1.17
C THR A 112 1.63 -25.81 -2.64
N PHE A 113 1.46 -24.51 -2.90
CA PHE A 113 1.71 -23.93 -4.21
C PHE A 113 2.52 -22.63 -4.11
N THR A 114 3.18 -22.28 -5.19
CA THR A 114 3.98 -21.05 -5.28
C THR A 114 3.18 -19.93 -5.92
N VAL A 115 3.25 -18.75 -5.34
CA VAL A 115 2.82 -17.49 -5.95
C VAL A 115 4.05 -16.79 -6.50
N VAL A 116 4.20 -16.76 -7.82
CA VAL A 116 5.24 -15.99 -8.51
C VAL A 116 4.79 -14.53 -8.56
N ASN A 117 5.61 -13.64 -7.98
CA ASN A 117 5.26 -12.24 -7.85
C ASN A 117 6.52 -11.36 -7.81
N SER A 118 6.81 -10.70 -8.92
CA SER A 118 8.01 -9.87 -9.08
C SER A 118 8.08 -8.65 -8.14
N THR A 119 6.99 -8.32 -7.44
CA THR A 119 6.96 -7.22 -6.49
C THR A 119 7.33 -7.62 -5.06
N ILE A 120 7.63 -8.90 -4.82
CA ILE A 120 7.97 -9.44 -3.49
C ILE A 120 9.47 -9.36 -3.25
N GLY A 121 9.83 -8.80 -2.10
CA GLY A 121 11.17 -8.86 -1.52
C GLY A 121 11.32 -10.05 -0.55
N ALA A 122 12.55 -10.47 -0.29
CA ALA A 122 12.82 -11.64 0.56
C ALA A 122 12.41 -11.47 2.03
N ASN A 123 12.27 -10.23 2.50
CA ASN A 123 11.91 -9.91 3.89
C ASN A 123 10.44 -9.45 4.05
N ASP A 124 9.66 -9.47 2.97
CA ASP A 124 8.28 -9.01 3.00
C ASP A 124 7.41 -9.91 3.89
N VAL A 125 6.40 -9.30 4.52
CA VAL A 125 5.39 -10.00 5.31
C VAL A 125 4.14 -10.16 4.46
N ILE A 126 3.68 -11.41 4.29
CA ILE A 126 2.50 -11.74 3.52
C ILE A 126 1.35 -12.06 4.49
N ILE A 127 0.27 -11.33 4.38
CA ILE A 127 -0.97 -11.58 5.13
C ILE A 127 -1.91 -12.35 4.21
N LEU A 128 -2.51 -13.44 4.72
CA LEU A 128 -3.48 -14.27 4.01
C LEU A 128 -4.80 -14.31 4.74
N ASN A 129 -5.91 -14.38 4.00
CA ASN A 129 -7.20 -14.76 4.54
C ASN A 129 -8.04 -15.53 3.50
N GLN A 130 -8.84 -16.47 3.96
CA GLN A 130 -9.89 -17.07 3.15
C GLN A 130 -11.02 -16.07 2.96
N ALA A 131 -11.30 -15.69 1.71
CA ALA A 131 -12.36 -14.76 1.36
C ALA A 131 -13.68 -15.47 1.00
N SER A 132 -13.60 -16.69 0.47
CA SER A 132 -14.76 -17.52 0.15
C SER A 132 -14.38 -18.99 0.11
N GLY A 133 -15.39 -19.87 -0.03
CA GLY A 133 -15.24 -21.30 -0.09
C GLY A 133 -16.25 -21.97 0.85
N THR A 134 -16.54 -23.25 0.61
CA THR A 134 -17.45 -24.06 1.42
C THR A 134 -16.72 -24.69 2.60
N ASN A 135 -15.47 -25.09 2.40
CA ASN A 135 -14.63 -25.68 3.44
C ASN A 135 -13.88 -24.60 4.22
N LEU A 136 -13.47 -24.91 5.45
CA LEU A 136 -12.57 -24.08 6.24
C LEU A 136 -11.12 -24.47 5.95
N TYR A 137 -10.28 -23.49 5.64
CA TYR A 137 -8.88 -23.67 5.30
C TYR A 137 -7.97 -23.05 6.37
N ASP A 138 -6.96 -23.82 6.78
CA ASP A 138 -5.78 -23.27 7.43
C ASP A 138 -4.79 -22.86 6.34
N LEU A 139 -4.31 -21.62 6.39
CA LEU A 139 -3.49 -20.98 5.39
C LEU A 139 -2.19 -20.49 6.01
N LEU A 140 -1.07 -20.99 5.52
CA LEU A 140 0.26 -20.65 6.03
C LEU A 140 1.15 -20.12 4.90
N VAL A 141 1.88 -19.05 5.17
CA VAL A 141 3.00 -18.64 4.33
C VAL A 141 4.23 -19.41 4.79
N THR A 142 4.73 -20.33 3.98
CA THR A 142 5.82 -21.23 4.36
C THR A 142 7.18 -20.88 3.75
N SER A 143 7.21 -19.95 2.83
CA SER A 143 8.43 -19.40 2.24
C SER A 143 8.15 -18.03 1.65
N VAL A 144 9.05 -17.08 1.85
CA VAL A 144 9.08 -15.79 1.15
C VAL A 144 10.49 -15.59 0.60
N VAL A 145 10.58 -15.34 -0.70
CA VAL A 145 11.85 -15.09 -1.40
C VAL A 145 11.68 -13.92 -2.37
N SER A 146 12.77 -13.35 -2.83
CA SER A 146 12.66 -12.35 -3.90
C SER A 146 11.99 -12.98 -5.12
N GLY A 147 10.89 -12.38 -5.58
CA GLY A 147 10.11 -12.85 -6.72
C GLY A 147 8.95 -13.80 -6.38
N GLY A 148 8.64 -14.06 -5.10
CA GLY A 148 7.47 -14.85 -4.77
C GLY A 148 7.40 -15.40 -3.35
N PHE A 149 6.34 -16.17 -3.10
CA PHE A 149 6.10 -16.83 -1.81
C PHE A 149 5.32 -18.13 -1.98
N ASN A 150 5.36 -19.00 -0.97
CA ASN A 150 4.62 -20.25 -0.94
C ASN A 150 3.43 -20.15 0.02
N ILE A 151 2.29 -20.63 -0.44
CA ILE A 151 1.12 -20.87 0.41
C ILE A 151 0.97 -22.37 0.63
N THR A 152 1.04 -22.79 1.90
CA THR A 152 0.69 -24.12 2.33
C THR A 152 -0.70 -24.08 2.96
N PHE A 153 -1.55 -25.01 2.58
CA PHE A 153 -2.95 -25.06 3.00
C PHE A 153 -3.41 -26.48 3.29
N LEU A 154 -4.40 -26.60 4.15
CA LEU A 154 -5.15 -27.83 4.43
C LEU A 154 -6.58 -27.45 4.84
N THR A 155 -7.54 -28.37 4.71
CA THR A 155 -8.87 -28.16 5.28
C THR A 155 -8.93 -28.63 6.71
N THR A 156 -9.45 -27.79 7.59
CA THR A 156 -9.73 -28.09 9.00
C THR A 156 -11.20 -28.41 9.24
N GLY A 157 -12.07 -28.10 8.26
CA GLY A 157 -13.49 -28.39 8.31
C GLY A 157 -14.08 -28.49 6.91
N GLY A 158 -14.71 -29.64 6.62
CA GLY A 158 -15.37 -29.94 5.36
C GLY A 158 -14.49 -30.70 4.37
N VAL A 159 -15.16 -31.46 3.51
CA VAL A 159 -14.56 -32.26 2.41
C VAL A 159 -15.27 -31.99 1.08
N ALA A 160 -16.13 -30.97 1.03
CA ALA A 160 -16.86 -30.60 -0.18
C ALA A 160 -15.89 -30.19 -1.29
N THR A 161 -16.29 -30.43 -2.53
CA THR A 161 -15.61 -29.87 -3.70
C THR A 161 -15.94 -28.37 -3.79
N ASP A 162 -14.92 -27.52 -3.72
CA ASP A 162 -15.06 -26.07 -3.84
C ASP A 162 -13.85 -25.44 -4.53
N ALA A 163 -13.97 -24.15 -4.85
CA ALA A 163 -12.92 -23.31 -5.39
C ALA A 163 -12.77 -22.08 -4.47
N PRO A 164 -12.08 -22.23 -3.32
CA PRO A 164 -11.96 -21.13 -2.37
C PRO A 164 -11.15 -19.96 -2.96
N VAL A 165 -11.47 -18.76 -2.51
CA VAL A 165 -10.72 -17.56 -2.82
C VAL A 165 -9.86 -17.20 -1.60
N ILE A 166 -8.58 -17.03 -1.83
CA ILE A 166 -7.60 -16.55 -0.85
C ILE A 166 -7.22 -15.13 -1.22
N ASN A 167 -7.43 -14.20 -0.32
CA ASN A 167 -6.89 -12.85 -0.45
C ASN A 167 -5.50 -12.78 0.18
N PHE A 168 -4.62 -11.99 -0.42
CA PHE A 168 -3.31 -11.67 0.16
C PHE A 168 -3.05 -10.17 0.12
N ALA A 169 -2.23 -9.72 1.08
CA ALA A 169 -1.66 -8.38 1.12
C ALA A 169 -0.21 -8.47 1.58
N VAL A 170 0.62 -7.56 1.08
CA VAL A 170 2.06 -7.54 1.33
C VAL A 170 2.44 -6.29 2.12
N ILE A 171 3.17 -6.46 3.20
CA ILE A 171 3.82 -5.38 3.93
C ILE A 171 5.31 -5.44 3.63
N ASP A 172 5.91 -4.30 3.22
CA ASP A 172 7.36 -4.23 2.99
C ASP A 172 8.12 -4.53 4.28
N GLY A 173 9.00 -5.50 4.21
CA GLY A 173 9.91 -5.84 5.28
C GLY A 173 11.35 -5.50 4.91
N VAL A 174 12.16 -5.16 5.92
CA VAL A 174 13.60 -4.95 5.78
C VAL A 174 14.35 -5.91 6.69
N ALA A 175 15.55 -6.35 6.26
CA ALA A 175 16.43 -7.10 7.13
C ALA A 175 16.88 -6.20 8.29
N ALA A 176 16.98 -6.77 9.49
CA ALA A 176 17.54 -6.10 10.65
C ALA A 176 19.05 -5.98 10.55
#